data_e8fa62cb9bddad355fd6ae6681696252
#
_entry.id   e8fa62cb9bddad355fd6ae6681696252
#
_cell.length_a   1.000
_cell.length_b   1.000
_cell.length_c   1.000
_cell.angle_alpha   90.00
_cell.angle_beta   90.00
_cell.angle_gamma   90.00
#
_symmetry.space_group_name_H-M   'P 1'
#
loop_
_entity.id
_entity.type
_entity.pdbx_description
1 polymer ?
#
loop_
_entity_poly.entity_id
_entity_poly.type
_entity_poly.pdbx_seq_one_letter_code
_entity_poly.pdbx_strand_id
1 'polypeptide(L)'
;MLETIEKSHKTNVRIAIITLDSMAYYKITKILKDHNFSFLSLTPNERIPNFVNLVITTELAKHLALKTKYITLEELSSSKTQRYIILSKLSNLTCKNITIGIDPGHRTGLIVYNDDKEIYASVCRSINQIKKIVKEVSEYFEESEIVVKIGKGDKHNSRYIAKIIRSFVKDNIKIEIVDEFGTSNQKTKPNKRSSKDIRAAKIIAFRQGKSYY
;
A
#
# COMPACT_ATOMS: atom_id res chain seq x y z
N MET A 1 22.12 -24.88 16.51
CA MET A 1 20.70 -25.00 16.16
C MET A 1 19.95 -23.64 16.14
N LEU A 2 20.63 -22.53 16.47
CA LEU A 2 20.06 -21.16 16.41
C LEU A 2 20.34 -20.43 15.09
N GLU A 3 21.34 -20.85 14.33
CA GLU A 3 21.72 -20.18 13.05
C GLU A 3 20.83 -20.56 11.84
N THR A 4 20.05 -21.63 11.92
CA THR A 4 19.27 -22.13 10.76
C THR A 4 17.88 -21.49 10.67
N ILE A 5 17.38 -20.89 11.75
CA ILE A 5 16.08 -20.20 11.77
C ILE A 5 16.17 -18.77 11.22
N GLU A 6 17.35 -18.17 11.26
CA GLU A 6 17.58 -16.80 10.78
C GLU A 6 17.54 -16.62 9.24
N LYS A 7 17.79 -17.70 8.47
CA LYS A 7 17.94 -17.58 7.00
C LYS A 7 16.65 -17.53 6.18
N SER A 8 15.49 -17.94 6.71
CA SER A 8 14.26 -18.02 5.91
C SER A 8 13.30 -16.80 6.03
N HIS A 9 13.55 -15.87 6.98
CA HIS A 9 12.69 -14.70 7.20
C HIS A 9 13.37 -13.35 6.86
N LYS A 10 14.62 -13.35 6.42
CA LYS A 10 15.44 -12.15 6.19
C LYS A 10 15.11 -11.33 4.94
N THR A 11 14.27 -11.78 4.04
CA THR A 11 14.13 -11.15 2.70
C THR A 11 13.13 -10.00 2.59
N ASN A 12 12.31 -9.69 3.62
CA ASN A 12 11.27 -8.66 3.53
C ASN A 12 11.25 -7.61 4.65
N VAL A 13 12.12 -7.69 5.65
CA VAL A 13 12.16 -6.71 6.75
C VAL A 13 13.01 -5.52 6.33
N ARG A 14 12.37 -4.36 6.09
CA ARG A 14 13.04 -3.10 5.74
C ARG A 14 12.83 -2.00 6.77
N ILE A 15 12.07 -2.30 7.83
CA ILE A 15 11.70 -1.36 8.88
C ILE A 15 12.31 -1.83 10.18
N ALA A 16 12.88 -0.91 10.94
CA ALA A 16 13.27 -1.15 12.33
C ALA A 16 12.56 -0.17 13.27
N ILE A 17 12.36 -0.59 14.50
CA ILE A 17 11.90 0.27 15.59
C ILE A 17 13.08 0.50 16.52
N ILE A 18 13.36 1.77 16.86
CA ILE A 18 14.32 2.16 17.88
C ILE A 18 13.65 3.21 18.75
N THR A 19 13.46 2.93 20.04
CA THR A 19 12.89 3.89 21.00
C THR A 19 13.36 3.56 22.41
N LEU A 20 13.39 4.59 23.26
CA LEU A 20 13.69 4.50 24.69
C LEU A 20 12.41 4.37 25.53
N ASP A 21 11.25 4.52 24.91
CA ASP A 21 9.94 4.55 25.56
C ASP A 21 9.12 3.31 25.20
N SER A 22 8.74 2.54 26.20
CA SER A 22 7.93 1.32 26.05
C SER A 22 6.52 1.59 25.53
N MET A 23 5.91 2.71 25.88
CA MET A 23 4.59 3.10 25.37
C MET A 23 4.66 3.49 23.89
N ALA A 24 5.71 4.21 23.51
CA ALA A 24 5.97 4.51 22.09
C ALA A 24 6.21 3.21 21.29
N TYR A 25 7.01 2.30 21.82
CA TYR A 25 7.24 0.99 21.21
C TYR A 25 5.93 0.23 20.99
N TYR A 26 5.05 0.19 21.99
CA TYR A 26 3.74 -0.46 21.86
C TYR A 26 2.89 0.19 20.76
N LYS A 27 2.81 1.52 20.72
CA LYS A 27 2.04 2.26 19.70
C LYS A 27 2.59 2.01 18.29
N ILE A 28 3.91 2.07 18.11
CA ILE A 28 4.57 1.82 16.83
C ILE A 28 4.31 0.39 16.36
N THR A 29 4.50 -0.60 17.24
CA THR A 29 4.25 -2.01 16.90
C THR A 29 2.81 -2.26 16.52
N LYS A 30 1.85 -1.63 17.18
CA LYS A 30 0.44 -1.70 16.84
C LYS A 30 0.19 -1.16 15.42
N ILE A 31 0.68 0.03 15.11
CA ILE A 31 0.56 0.64 13.77
C ILE A 31 1.13 -0.30 12.70
N LEU A 32 2.34 -0.82 12.89
CA LEU A 32 2.98 -1.70 11.92
C LEU A 32 2.22 -3.01 11.72
N LYS A 33 1.72 -3.62 12.80
CA LYS A 33 0.91 -4.85 12.75
C LYS A 33 -0.44 -4.60 12.07
N ASP A 34 -1.13 -3.52 12.38
CA ASP A 34 -2.43 -3.15 11.79
C ASP A 34 -2.32 -2.95 10.27
N HIS A 35 -1.15 -2.53 9.80
CA HIS A 35 -0.86 -2.34 8.38
C HIS A 35 -0.07 -3.51 7.74
N ASN A 36 0.12 -4.62 8.46
CA ASN A 36 0.85 -5.81 7.99
C ASN A 36 2.29 -5.54 7.54
N PHE A 37 3.01 -4.64 8.20
CA PHE A 37 4.43 -4.44 8.00
C PHE A 37 5.25 -5.39 8.89
N SER A 38 6.25 -6.03 8.28
CA SER A 38 7.29 -6.73 9.02
C SER A 38 8.35 -5.75 9.49
N PHE A 39 8.83 -5.90 10.72
CA PHE A 39 9.79 -5.00 11.34
C PHE A 39 10.78 -5.74 12.23
N LEU A 40 11.90 -5.10 12.50
CA LEU A 40 12.91 -5.50 13.45
C LEU A 40 12.84 -4.57 14.68
N SER A 41 12.97 -5.11 15.87
CA SER A 41 13.14 -4.32 17.09
C SER A 41 14.62 -4.22 17.43
N LEU A 42 15.12 -3.02 17.57
CA LEU A 42 16.50 -2.74 17.93
C LEU A 42 16.55 -1.95 19.22
N THR A 43 17.51 -2.27 20.07
CA THR A 43 17.85 -1.43 21.22
C THR A 43 18.67 -0.21 20.76
N PRO A 44 18.71 0.86 21.55
CA PRO A 44 19.46 2.09 21.22
C PRO A 44 20.94 1.89 20.91
N ASN A 45 21.55 0.83 21.49
CA ASN A 45 22.97 0.54 21.34
C ASN A 45 23.28 -0.44 20.20
N GLU A 46 22.26 -1.00 19.55
CA GLU A 46 22.44 -1.93 18.45
C GLU A 46 22.70 -1.19 17.13
N ARG A 47 23.60 -1.77 16.34
CA ARG A 47 23.87 -1.26 15.00
C ARG A 47 22.67 -1.54 14.09
N ILE A 48 22.21 -0.52 13.37
CA ILE A 48 21.18 -0.66 12.35
C ILE A 48 21.72 -1.50 11.19
N PRO A 49 21.10 -2.67 10.88
CA PRO A 49 21.55 -3.51 9.76
C PRO A 49 21.39 -2.81 8.41
N ASN A 50 22.28 -3.08 7.46
CA ASN A 50 22.28 -2.45 6.14
C ASN A 50 21.02 -2.71 5.30
N PHE A 51 20.25 -3.77 5.60
CA PHE A 51 18.99 -4.06 4.92
C PHE A 51 17.79 -3.23 5.45
N VAL A 52 17.96 -2.53 6.56
CA VAL A 52 16.95 -1.61 7.12
C VAL A 52 16.99 -0.30 6.33
N ASN A 53 15.88 0.04 5.72
CA ASN A 53 15.75 1.25 4.90
C ASN A 53 14.98 2.36 5.62
N LEU A 54 14.28 2.04 6.70
CA LEU A 54 13.47 2.98 7.47
C LEU A 54 13.51 2.62 8.95
N VAL A 55 13.72 3.62 9.78
CA VAL A 55 13.58 3.50 11.24
C VAL A 55 12.35 4.25 11.68
N ILE A 56 11.54 3.64 12.54
CA ILE A 56 10.45 4.33 13.23
C ILE A 56 10.88 4.53 14.67
N THR A 57 10.81 5.76 15.13
CA THR A 57 11.36 6.22 16.40
C THR A 57 10.45 7.25 17.06
N THR A 58 10.94 7.96 18.06
CA THR A 58 10.29 9.12 18.67
C THR A 58 11.15 10.37 18.45
N GLU A 59 10.58 11.56 18.62
CA GLU A 59 11.35 12.82 18.54
C GLU A 59 12.57 12.80 19.47
N LEU A 60 12.42 12.24 20.68
CA LEU A 60 13.52 12.15 21.64
C LEU A 60 14.63 11.20 21.22
N ALA A 61 14.30 10.15 20.49
CA ALA A 61 15.25 9.10 20.10
C ALA A 61 15.71 9.20 18.61
N LYS A 62 15.26 10.20 17.84
CA LYS A 62 15.60 10.35 16.41
C LYS A 62 17.09 10.46 16.13
N HIS A 63 17.88 10.96 17.10
CA HIS A 63 19.35 11.03 16.99
C HIS A 63 20.00 9.64 16.78
N LEU A 64 19.35 8.55 17.21
CA LEU A 64 19.81 7.17 17.02
C LEU A 64 19.63 6.68 15.59
N ALA A 65 18.81 7.34 14.79
CA ALA A 65 18.46 6.95 13.43
C ALA A 65 19.07 7.85 12.33
N LEU A 66 19.88 8.85 12.67
CA LEU A 66 20.34 9.90 11.74
C LEU A 66 21.08 9.39 10.49
N LYS A 67 21.65 8.20 10.51
CA LYS A 67 22.33 7.57 9.36
C LYS A 67 21.39 6.80 8.44
N THR A 68 20.11 6.69 8.81
CA THR A 68 19.07 5.97 8.08
C THR A 68 17.85 6.87 7.98
N LYS A 69 17.01 6.67 6.97
CA LYS A 69 15.73 7.38 6.94
C LYS A 69 14.92 7.02 8.17
N TYR A 70 14.24 8.01 8.72
CA TYR A 70 13.38 7.77 9.88
C TYR A 70 12.04 8.48 9.75
N ILE A 71 11.09 8.02 10.54
CA ILE A 71 9.79 8.65 10.80
C ILE A 71 9.59 8.63 12.31
N THR A 72 9.05 9.71 12.86
CA THR A 72 8.73 9.73 14.29
C THR A 72 7.30 9.24 14.54
N LEU A 73 7.05 8.74 15.75
CA LEU A 73 5.71 8.34 16.17
C LEU A 73 4.74 9.52 16.12
N GLU A 74 5.23 10.71 16.40
CA GLU A 74 4.50 11.96 16.39
C GLU A 74 3.99 12.28 14.97
N GLU A 75 4.85 12.11 13.94
CA GLU A 75 4.46 12.24 12.53
C GLU A 75 3.40 11.19 12.14
N LEU A 76 3.55 9.95 12.59
CA LEU A 76 2.57 8.90 12.31
C LEU A 76 1.25 9.10 13.04
N SER A 77 1.28 9.58 14.28
CA SER A 77 0.09 9.75 15.11
C SER A 77 -0.83 10.87 14.63
N SER A 78 -0.29 11.86 13.95
CA SER A 78 -1.04 12.98 13.37
C SER A 78 -1.81 12.63 12.09
N SER A 79 -1.54 11.48 11.47
CA SER A 79 -2.06 11.14 10.15
C SER A 79 -2.97 9.92 10.18
N LYS A 80 -4.10 10.01 9.46
CA LYS A 80 -4.97 8.86 9.14
C LYS A 80 -4.36 7.95 8.07
N THR A 81 -3.31 8.40 7.41
CA THR A 81 -2.68 7.76 6.25
C THR A 81 -1.33 7.12 6.57
N GLN A 82 -1.15 6.66 7.82
CA GLN A 82 0.09 6.07 8.36
C GLN A 82 0.77 5.08 7.39
N ARG A 83 -0.03 4.22 6.76
CA ARG A 83 0.47 3.24 5.81
C ARG A 83 1.23 3.89 4.63
N TYR A 84 0.68 4.94 4.05
CA TYR A 84 1.26 5.58 2.87
C TYR A 84 2.48 6.41 3.22
N ILE A 85 2.52 7.02 4.41
CA ILE A 85 3.70 7.69 4.94
C ILE A 85 4.86 6.70 5.02
N ILE A 86 4.63 5.53 5.62
CA ILE A 86 5.65 4.48 5.74
C ILE A 86 6.11 4.03 4.34
N LEU A 87 5.19 3.77 3.42
CA LEU A 87 5.52 3.30 2.08
C LEU A 87 6.28 4.35 1.27
N SER A 88 5.89 5.62 1.32
CA SER A 88 6.57 6.70 0.61
C SER A 88 8.01 6.86 1.07
N LYS A 89 8.25 6.82 2.39
CA LYS A 89 9.60 6.90 2.96
C LYS A 89 10.45 5.68 2.60
N LEU A 90 9.87 4.46 2.58
CA LEU A 90 10.58 3.23 2.18
C LEU A 90 11.03 3.26 0.72
N SER A 91 10.24 3.85 -0.16
CA SER A 91 10.40 3.71 -1.62
C SER A 91 11.10 4.89 -2.29
N ASN A 92 11.42 6.00 -1.61
CA ASN A 92 11.89 7.26 -2.22
C ASN A 92 10.94 7.76 -3.31
N LEU A 93 9.64 7.68 -3.09
CA LEU A 93 8.67 8.00 -4.12
C LEU A 93 8.63 9.51 -4.37
N THR A 94 8.91 9.89 -5.60
CA THR A 94 8.38 11.13 -6.18
C THR A 94 6.93 10.82 -6.56
N CYS A 95 5.99 11.41 -5.83
CA CYS A 95 4.57 11.10 -6.00
C CYS A 95 4.01 11.92 -7.18
N LYS A 96 4.18 11.47 -8.42
CA LYS A 96 3.64 12.17 -9.60
C LYS A 96 2.35 11.54 -10.09
N ASN A 97 2.36 10.25 -10.35
CA ASN A 97 1.22 9.56 -10.94
C ASN A 97 0.80 8.38 -10.08
N ILE A 98 -0.40 8.43 -9.57
CA ILE A 98 -1.00 7.35 -8.79
C ILE A 98 -2.04 6.63 -9.65
N THR A 99 -1.88 5.32 -9.80
CA THR A 99 -2.85 4.49 -10.49
C THR A 99 -3.45 3.49 -9.51
N ILE A 100 -4.78 3.50 -9.39
CA ILE A 100 -5.53 2.52 -8.61
C ILE A 100 -6.22 1.57 -9.59
N GLY A 101 -5.78 0.31 -9.63
CA GLY A 101 -6.43 -0.75 -10.41
C GLY A 101 -7.42 -1.53 -9.56
N ILE A 102 -8.63 -1.70 -10.07
CA ILE A 102 -9.72 -2.41 -9.39
C ILE A 102 -10.28 -3.48 -10.33
N ASP A 103 -10.27 -4.72 -9.87
CA ASP A 103 -10.89 -5.87 -10.56
C ASP A 103 -12.20 -6.24 -9.84
N PRO A 104 -13.37 -5.80 -10.36
CA PRO A 104 -14.67 -6.07 -9.76
C PRO A 104 -15.05 -7.54 -9.89
N GLY A 105 -15.29 -8.21 -8.78
CA GLY A 105 -15.75 -9.59 -8.72
C GLY A 105 -16.45 -9.88 -7.40
N HIS A 106 -16.76 -11.15 -7.12
CA HIS A 106 -17.25 -11.57 -5.80
C HIS A 106 -16.26 -11.18 -4.69
N ARG A 107 -14.99 -11.17 -5.04
CA ARG A 107 -13.88 -10.59 -4.28
C ARG A 107 -13.19 -9.62 -5.20
N THR A 108 -13.10 -8.38 -4.77
CA THR A 108 -12.53 -7.31 -5.58
C THR A 108 -11.03 -7.22 -5.34
N GLY A 109 -10.22 -7.46 -6.36
CA GLY A 109 -8.81 -7.14 -6.34
C GLY A 109 -8.61 -5.63 -6.41
N LEU A 110 -7.74 -5.08 -5.55
CA LEU A 110 -7.36 -3.68 -5.57
C LEU A 110 -5.86 -3.55 -5.45
N ILE A 111 -5.27 -2.73 -6.31
CA ILE A 111 -3.84 -2.45 -6.33
C ILE A 111 -3.59 -0.96 -6.51
N VAL A 112 -2.54 -0.45 -5.90
CA VAL A 112 -2.13 0.96 -6.05
C VAL A 112 -0.68 0.99 -6.51
N TYR A 113 -0.46 1.74 -7.57
CA TYR A 113 0.86 2.07 -8.10
C TYR A 113 1.18 3.54 -7.92
N ASN A 114 2.46 3.83 -7.67
CA ASN A 114 3.04 5.14 -7.88
C ASN A 114 4.03 5.00 -9.04
N ASP A 115 3.73 5.62 -10.17
CA ASP A 115 4.34 5.37 -11.46
C ASP A 115 4.30 3.85 -11.78
N ASP A 116 5.43 3.17 -11.81
CA ASP A 116 5.56 1.73 -12.06
C ASP A 116 5.73 0.86 -10.80
N LYS A 117 5.82 1.49 -9.62
CA LYS A 117 6.04 0.79 -8.34
C LYS A 117 4.74 0.46 -7.63
N GLU A 118 4.55 -0.83 -7.37
CA GLU A 118 3.46 -1.30 -6.52
C GLU A 118 3.68 -0.82 -5.06
N ILE A 119 2.75 -0.01 -4.56
CA ILE A 119 2.79 0.48 -3.18
C ILE A 119 1.74 -0.17 -2.28
N TYR A 120 0.69 -0.74 -2.86
CA TYR A 120 -0.34 -1.44 -2.10
C TYR A 120 -1.07 -2.46 -2.95
N ALA A 121 -1.41 -3.61 -2.36
CA ALA A 121 -2.30 -4.59 -2.96
C ALA A 121 -3.20 -5.23 -1.89
N SER A 122 -4.45 -5.44 -2.20
CA SER A 122 -5.43 -6.06 -1.29
C SER A 122 -6.56 -6.74 -2.05
N VAL A 123 -7.22 -7.68 -1.37
CA VAL A 123 -8.48 -8.24 -1.82
C VAL A 123 -9.58 -7.71 -0.91
N CYS A 124 -10.46 -6.89 -1.46
CA CYS A 124 -11.58 -6.29 -0.77
C CYS A 124 -12.80 -7.23 -0.84
N ARG A 125 -13.49 -7.39 0.29
CA ARG A 125 -14.71 -8.20 0.42
C ARG A 125 -15.97 -7.34 0.53
N SER A 126 -15.82 -6.03 0.62
CA SER A 126 -16.93 -5.07 0.68
C SER A 126 -16.59 -3.77 0.01
N ILE A 127 -17.62 -3.08 -0.45
CA ILE A 127 -17.48 -1.74 -1.03
C ILE A 127 -16.89 -0.73 -0.03
N ASN A 128 -17.16 -0.89 1.26
CA ASN A 128 -16.60 -0.02 2.29
C ASN A 128 -15.08 -0.13 2.42
N GLN A 129 -14.50 -1.31 2.19
CA GLN A 129 -13.06 -1.48 2.14
C GLN A 129 -12.46 -0.76 0.93
N ILE A 130 -13.10 -0.84 -0.25
CA ILE A 130 -12.68 -0.12 -1.46
C ILE A 130 -12.74 1.39 -1.21
N LYS A 131 -13.88 1.89 -0.69
CA LYS A 131 -14.06 3.31 -0.34
C LYS A 131 -12.96 3.80 0.60
N LYS A 132 -12.68 3.05 1.66
CA LYS A 132 -11.65 3.40 2.64
C LYS A 132 -10.28 3.55 1.97
N ILE A 133 -9.86 2.57 1.17
CA ILE A 133 -8.55 2.59 0.51
C ILE A 133 -8.45 3.73 -0.49
N VAL A 134 -9.45 3.88 -1.38
CA VAL A 134 -9.45 4.96 -2.39
C VAL A 134 -9.43 6.33 -1.72
N LYS A 135 -10.21 6.52 -0.66
CA LYS A 135 -10.22 7.77 0.11
C LYS A 135 -8.86 8.08 0.74
N GLU A 136 -8.26 7.11 1.43
CA GLU A 136 -6.93 7.25 2.05
C GLU A 136 -5.86 7.59 1.00
N VAL A 137 -5.88 6.92 -0.16
CA VAL A 137 -4.96 7.21 -1.27
C VAL A 137 -5.18 8.63 -1.79
N SER A 138 -6.43 9.02 -2.02
CA SER A 138 -6.77 10.35 -2.54
C SER A 138 -6.40 11.48 -1.59
N GLU A 139 -6.53 11.27 -0.28
CA GLU A 139 -6.15 12.25 0.74
C GLU A 139 -4.63 12.37 0.87
N TYR A 140 -3.90 11.26 0.82
CA TYR A 140 -2.45 11.28 0.98
C TYR A 140 -1.71 11.81 -0.26
N PHE A 141 -2.21 11.51 -1.44
CA PHE A 141 -1.60 11.90 -2.73
C PHE A 141 -2.38 13.04 -3.41
N GLU A 142 -2.95 13.97 -2.65
CA GLU A 142 -3.84 15.01 -3.20
C GLU A 142 -3.18 15.92 -4.24
N GLU A 143 -1.86 16.08 -4.19
CA GLU A 143 -1.08 16.85 -5.16
C GLU A 143 -0.64 16.04 -6.40
N SER A 144 -0.97 14.74 -6.43
CA SER A 144 -0.59 13.84 -7.51
C SER A 144 -1.71 13.71 -8.54
N GLU A 145 -1.34 13.34 -9.78
CA GLU A 145 -2.33 12.87 -10.75
C GLU A 145 -2.83 11.48 -10.33
N ILE A 146 -4.12 11.36 -10.03
CA ILE A 146 -4.72 10.10 -9.62
C ILE A 146 -5.67 9.59 -10.69
N VAL A 147 -5.47 8.34 -11.12
CA VAL A 147 -6.34 7.64 -12.04
C VAL A 147 -6.86 6.35 -11.38
N VAL A 148 -8.17 6.20 -11.30
CA VAL A 148 -8.82 4.97 -10.83
C VAL A 148 -9.29 4.19 -12.05
N LYS A 149 -8.73 3.01 -12.26
CA LYS A 149 -9.04 2.12 -13.38
C LYS A 149 -9.83 0.92 -12.90
N ILE A 150 -11.03 0.71 -13.44
CA ILE A 150 -11.96 -0.32 -13.01
C ILE A 150 -12.22 -1.27 -14.18
N GLY A 151 -11.98 -2.56 -13.96
CA GLY A 151 -12.23 -3.59 -14.96
C GLY A 151 -13.72 -3.73 -15.29
N LYS A 152 -14.02 -4.06 -16.54
CA LYS A 152 -15.40 -4.15 -17.10
C LYS A 152 -16.00 -5.56 -16.99
N GLY A 153 -15.31 -6.55 -16.43
CA GLY A 153 -15.75 -7.95 -16.43
C GLY A 153 -17.19 -8.14 -15.95
N ASP A 154 -17.57 -7.50 -14.85
CA ASP A 154 -18.95 -7.37 -14.40
C ASP A 154 -19.43 -5.92 -14.62
N LYS A 155 -20.14 -5.69 -15.72
CA LYS A 155 -20.60 -4.34 -16.11
C LYS A 155 -21.45 -3.64 -15.04
N HIS A 156 -22.26 -4.37 -14.31
CA HIS A 156 -23.15 -3.79 -13.29
C HIS A 156 -22.33 -3.37 -12.08
N ASN A 157 -21.46 -4.25 -11.60
CA ASN A 157 -20.61 -4.01 -10.45
C ASN A 157 -19.54 -2.92 -10.73
N SER A 158 -18.98 -2.90 -11.94
CA SER A 158 -18.02 -1.88 -12.36
C SER A 158 -18.58 -0.48 -12.33
N ARG A 159 -19.78 -0.29 -12.90
CA ARG A 159 -20.49 1.01 -12.89
C ARG A 159 -20.90 1.42 -11.47
N TYR A 160 -21.34 0.46 -10.67
CA TYR A 160 -21.70 0.71 -9.27
C TYR A 160 -20.48 1.21 -8.46
N ILE A 161 -19.32 0.53 -8.58
CA ILE A 161 -18.08 0.96 -7.94
C ILE A 161 -17.66 2.35 -8.44
N ALA A 162 -17.71 2.60 -9.76
CA ALA A 162 -17.35 3.89 -10.35
C ALA A 162 -18.23 5.02 -9.80
N LYS A 163 -19.56 4.82 -9.76
CA LYS A 163 -20.52 5.77 -9.21
C LYS A 163 -20.23 6.09 -7.74
N ILE A 164 -19.95 5.05 -6.95
CA ILE A 164 -19.62 5.24 -5.53
C ILE A 164 -18.31 6.01 -5.38
N ILE A 165 -17.26 5.66 -6.13
CA ILE A 165 -15.99 6.38 -6.03
C ILE A 165 -16.18 7.85 -6.44
N ARG A 166 -16.88 8.13 -7.54
CA ARG A 166 -17.17 9.50 -8.00
C ARG A 166 -17.88 10.34 -6.93
N SER A 167 -18.73 9.73 -6.10
CA SER A 167 -19.50 10.48 -5.09
C SER A 167 -18.68 11.05 -3.93
N PHE A 168 -17.40 10.67 -3.77
CA PHE A 168 -16.57 11.14 -2.65
C PHE A 168 -15.15 11.59 -3.04
N VAL A 169 -14.71 11.33 -4.28
CA VAL A 169 -13.41 11.83 -4.75
C VAL A 169 -13.55 13.22 -5.38
N LYS A 170 -12.45 13.98 -5.40
CA LYS A 170 -12.39 15.29 -6.07
C LYS A 170 -12.55 15.12 -7.60
N ASP A 171 -13.03 16.15 -8.29
CA ASP A 171 -13.27 16.09 -9.75
C ASP A 171 -12.01 15.92 -10.59
N ASN A 172 -10.84 16.33 -10.06
CA ASN A 172 -9.55 16.14 -10.72
C ASN A 172 -9.09 14.66 -10.76
N ILE A 173 -9.73 13.77 -10.00
CA ILE A 173 -9.41 12.33 -10.03
C ILE A 173 -10.13 11.69 -11.22
N LYS A 174 -9.34 11.16 -12.15
CA LYS A 174 -9.86 10.47 -13.34
C LYS A 174 -10.36 9.08 -12.96
N ILE A 175 -11.54 8.70 -13.47
CA ILE A 175 -12.05 7.33 -13.37
C ILE A 175 -12.17 6.76 -14.77
N GLU A 176 -11.64 5.58 -14.99
CA GLU A 176 -11.65 4.89 -16.27
C GLU A 176 -12.26 3.49 -16.12
N ILE A 177 -13.09 3.10 -17.08
CA ILE A 177 -13.55 1.72 -17.23
C ILE A 177 -12.67 1.03 -18.27
N VAL A 178 -12.03 -0.05 -17.85
CA VAL A 178 -11.03 -0.80 -18.64
C VAL A 178 -11.65 -2.08 -19.19
N ASP A 179 -11.52 -2.30 -20.48
CA ASP A 179 -11.96 -3.54 -21.10
C ASP A 179 -10.95 -4.67 -20.82
N GLU A 180 -11.45 -5.81 -20.33
CA GLU A 180 -10.63 -6.96 -19.92
C GLU A 180 -10.40 -7.97 -21.05
N PHE A 181 -10.85 -7.67 -22.28
CA PHE A 181 -10.75 -8.62 -23.39
C PHE A 181 -9.31 -9.11 -23.58
N GLY A 182 -9.10 -10.44 -23.51
CA GLY A 182 -7.79 -11.08 -23.71
C GLY A 182 -6.94 -11.33 -22.45
N THR A 183 -7.46 -11.15 -21.23
CA THR A 183 -6.68 -11.39 -19.99
C THR A 183 -6.61 -12.86 -19.56
N SER A 184 -7.44 -13.74 -20.13
CA SER A 184 -7.65 -15.13 -19.64
C SER A 184 -6.54 -16.13 -20.04
N ASN A 185 -5.55 -15.78 -20.84
CA ASN A 185 -4.63 -16.72 -21.47
C ASN A 185 -3.25 -16.90 -20.82
N GLN A 186 -2.98 -16.34 -19.65
CA GLN A 186 -1.73 -16.69 -18.96
C GLN A 186 -1.97 -17.82 -17.94
N LYS A 187 -1.79 -19.06 -18.42
CA LYS A 187 -1.69 -20.27 -17.58
C LYS A 187 -0.43 -20.21 -16.72
N THR A 188 -0.52 -19.65 -15.53
CA THR A 188 0.48 -19.83 -14.48
C THR A 188 -0.15 -20.54 -13.30
N LYS A 189 0.60 -21.54 -12.76
CA LYS A 189 0.15 -22.45 -11.68
C LYS A 189 -0.55 -21.68 -10.54
N PRO A 190 -1.73 -22.15 -10.08
CA PRO A 190 -2.54 -21.42 -9.12
C PRO A 190 -2.05 -21.69 -7.68
N ASN A 191 -1.23 -20.82 -7.15
CA ASN A 191 -1.04 -20.76 -5.70
C ASN A 191 -1.82 -19.55 -5.15
N LYS A 192 -2.92 -19.86 -4.44
CA LYS A 192 -3.83 -18.97 -3.69
C LYS A 192 -4.77 -18.10 -4.56
N ARG A 193 -6.09 -18.23 -4.31
CA ARG A 193 -7.18 -17.45 -4.96
C ARG A 193 -7.00 -15.93 -4.86
N SER A 194 -6.46 -15.42 -3.75
CA SER A 194 -6.15 -13.99 -3.57
C SER A 194 -5.14 -13.44 -4.57
N SER A 195 -4.21 -14.27 -5.08
CA SER A 195 -3.22 -13.83 -6.05
C SER A 195 -3.80 -13.62 -7.45
N LYS A 196 -4.94 -14.26 -7.78
CA LYS A 196 -5.62 -14.05 -9.07
C LYS A 196 -6.31 -12.70 -9.13
N ASP A 197 -7.06 -12.35 -8.07
CA ASP A 197 -7.80 -11.09 -7.99
C ASP A 197 -6.84 -9.88 -8.06
N ILE A 198 -5.73 -9.94 -7.31
CA ILE A 198 -4.69 -8.90 -7.36
C ILE A 198 -4.00 -8.85 -8.72
N ARG A 199 -3.75 -10.00 -9.36
CA ARG A 199 -3.13 -10.04 -10.69
C ARG A 199 -4.03 -9.43 -11.75
N ALA A 200 -5.34 -9.69 -11.71
CA ALA A 200 -6.30 -9.05 -12.59
C ALA A 200 -6.32 -7.53 -12.39
N ALA A 201 -6.38 -7.07 -11.14
CA ALA A 201 -6.29 -5.65 -10.82
C ALA A 201 -4.98 -5.00 -11.31
N LYS A 202 -3.86 -5.73 -11.27
CA LYS A 202 -2.58 -5.29 -11.85
C LYS A 202 -2.66 -5.07 -13.36
N ILE A 203 -3.24 -6.01 -14.09
CA ILE A 203 -3.41 -5.89 -15.54
C ILE A 203 -4.29 -4.69 -15.87
N ILE A 204 -5.38 -4.47 -15.12
CA ILE A 204 -6.30 -3.35 -15.29
C ILE A 204 -5.56 -2.02 -15.05
N ALA A 205 -4.70 -1.93 -14.03
CA ALA A 205 -3.96 -0.72 -13.73
C ALA A 205 -3.10 -0.20 -14.90
N PHE A 206 -2.56 -1.10 -15.74
CA PHE A 206 -1.69 -0.73 -16.86
C PHE A 206 -2.38 -0.65 -18.24
N ARG A 207 -3.69 -0.90 -18.30
CA ARG A 207 -4.44 -0.78 -19.57
C ARG A 207 -5.05 0.61 -19.74
N GLN A 208 -5.26 0.99 -21.00
CA GLN A 208 -6.08 2.17 -21.31
C GLN A 208 -7.55 1.86 -21.08
N GLY A 209 -8.24 2.80 -20.45
CA GLY A 209 -9.67 2.75 -20.19
C GLY A 209 -10.42 3.85 -20.92
N LYS A 210 -11.75 3.78 -20.84
CA LYS A 210 -12.66 4.87 -21.28
C LYS A 210 -13.07 5.67 -20.07
N SER A 211 -12.98 7.00 -20.16
CA SER A 211 -13.38 7.90 -19.08
C SER A 211 -14.81 7.66 -18.64
N TYR A 212 -15.00 7.64 -17.33
CA TYR A 212 -16.31 7.58 -16.67
C TYR A 212 -16.61 8.97 -16.08
N TYR A 213 -17.64 9.60 -16.60
CA TYR A 213 -18.13 10.93 -16.20
C TYR A 213 -19.34 10.82 -15.27
#